data_9861400ccdd28ba7ed4d00dcd5e75c42
#
_entry.id   9861400ccdd28ba7ed4d00dcd5e75c42
#
_cell.length_a   1.000
_cell.length_b   1.000
_cell.length_c   1.000
_cell.angle_alpha   90.00
_cell.angle_beta   90.00
_cell.angle_gamma   90.00
#
_symmetry.space_group_name_H-M   'P 1'
#
loop_
_entity.id
_entity.type
_entity.pdbx_description
1 polymer ?
#
loop_
_entity_poly.entity_id
_entity_poly.type
_entity_poly.pdbx_seq_one_letter_code
_entity_poly.pdbx_strand_id
1 'polypeptide(L)'
;NVSPDLHATVGEGLLNKRGYFDGKITYQLVPQRNKKKIKLKYTVNMGHLWTIDSLQYVDFPPDADSLIRATRPDAAIKDGDPFDVATLEQERQRITTLFRNSGYYYYKNNDASYLADTTIVHGKAVTRLQLADSVSPADLRKWRIGNITVNLQKTFMEELHQHRKKRGFDLNFNGRHSPLRGRVIANDL
;
A
#
# COMPACT_ATOMS: atom_id res chain seq x y z
N ASN A 1 32.35 -13.11 3.90
CA ASN A 1 32.65 -12.13 4.95
C ASN A 1 31.37 -11.86 5.75
N VAL A 2 31.33 -12.33 7.01
CA VAL A 2 30.23 -12.02 7.92
C VAL A 2 30.62 -10.77 8.68
N SER A 3 29.83 -9.70 8.59
CA SER A 3 29.99 -8.48 9.38
C SER A 3 28.98 -8.49 10.53
N PRO A 4 29.41 -8.83 11.76
CA PRO A 4 28.51 -8.94 12.91
C PRO A 4 27.83 -7.61 13.26
N ASP A 5 28.54 -6.50 13.11
CA ASP A 5 27.99 -5.16 13.32
C ASP A 5 26.84 -4.86 12.37
N LEU A 6 27.01 -5.17 11.08
CA LEU A 6 25.99 -4.97 10.08
C LEU A 6 24.74 -5.82 10.39
N HIS A 7 24.93 -7.07 10.83
CA HIS A 7 23.81 -7.92 11.20
C HIS A 7 23.06 -7.38 12.44
N ALA A 8 23.79 -6.86 13.44
CA ALA A 8 23.19 -6.23 14.60
C ALA A 8 22.37 -5.01 14.20
N THR A 9 22.94 -4.10 13.39
CA THR A 9 22.26 -2.90 12.90
C THR A 9 21.00 -3.23 12.08
N VAL A 10 21.10 -4.19 11.15
CA VAL A 10 19.94 -4.65 10.37
C VAL A 10 18.87 -5.26 11.28
N GLY A 11 19.29 -6.05 12.27
CA GLY A 11 18.37 -6.63 13.24
C GLY A 11 17.66 -5.57 14.09
N GLU A 12 18.36 -4.54 14.57
CA GLU A 12 17.77 -3.39 15.29
C GLU A 12 16.78 -2.65 14.39
N GLY A 13 17.09 -2.44 13.11
CA GLY A 13 16.17 -1.87 12.14
C GLY A 13 14.90 -2.71 11.95
N LEU A 14 15.00 -4.04 12.01
CA LEU A 14 13.83 -4.92 11.97
C LEU A 14 13.00 -4.83 13.25
N LEU A 15 13.63 -4.71 14.42
CA LEU A 15 12.94 -4.49 15.70
C LEU A 15 12.13 -3.18 15.66
N ASN A 16 12.74 -2.09 15.19
CA ASN A 16 12.07 -0.79 15.06
C ASN A 16 10.84 -0.87 14.14
N LYS A 17 10.96 -1.57 13.01
CA LYS A 17 9.82 -1.78 12.09
C LYS A 17 8.67 -2.55 12.72
N ARG A 18 8.92 -3.31 13.77
CA ARG A 18 7.94 -4.10 14.51
C ARG A 18 7.51 -3.45 15.83
N GLY A 19 7.85 -2.19 16.04
CA GLY A 19 7.45 -1.42 17.21
C GLY A 19 8.32 -1.58 18.45
N TYR A 20 9.50 -2.17 18.32
CA TYR A 20 10.49 -2.26 19.40
C TYR A 20 11.56 -1.18 19.23
N PHE A 21 11.18 0.07 19.48
CA PHE A 21 12.05 1.23 19.22
C PHE A 21 13.29 1.25 20.12
N ASP A 22 13.21 0.68 21.33
CA ASP A 22 14.32 0.56 22.27
C ASP A 22 15.10 -0.75 22.12
N GLY A 23 14.77 -1.52 21.07
CA GLY A 23 15.40 -2.81 20.80
C GLY A 23 16.90 -2.68 20.53
N LYS A 24 17.70 -3.50 21.20
CA LYS A 24 19.16 -3.53 21.07
C LYS A 24 19.67 -4.93 20.79
N ILE A 25 20.60 -5.03 19.86
CA ILE A 25 21.27 -6.28 19.51
C ILE A 25 22.77 -6.15 19.74
N THR A 26 23.28 -6.96 20.64
CA THR A 26 24.73 -7.05 20.91
C THR A 26 25.27 -8.39 20.43
N TYR A 27 26.54 -8.46 20.15
CA TYR A 27 27.17 -9.71 19.78
C TYR A 27 28.48 -9.96 20.54
N GLN A 28 28.85 -11.21 20.62
CA GLN A 28 30.10 -11.68 21.22
C GLN A 28 30.75 -12.71 20.31
N LEU A 29 32.05 -12.58 20.13
CA LEU A 29 32.88 -13.56 19.45
C LEU A 29 33.43 -14.54 20.51
N VAL A 30 32.99 -15.79 20.45
CA VAL A 30 33.42 -16.81 21.41
C VAL A 30 34.44 -17.73 20.75
N PRO A 31 35.71 -17.67 21.18
CA PRO A 31 36.75 -18.56 20.68
C PRO A 31 36.38 -20.04 20.87
N GLN A 32 36.68 -20.87 19.88
CA GLN A 32 36.45 -22.30 19.94
C GLN A 32 37.77 -23.04 20.18
N ARG A 33 37.71 -24.29 20.63
CA ARG A 33 38.88 -25.15 20.79
C ARG A 33 39.74 -25.24 19.54
N ASN A 34 39.07 -25.21 18.36
CA ASN A 34 39.75 -25.06 17.08
C ASN A 34 39.99 -23.60 16.82
N LYS A 35 41.26 -23.12 16.86
CA LYS A 35 41.66 -21.72 16.67
C LYS A 35 41.28 -21.13 15.31
N LYS A 36 40.90 -21.97 14.32
CA LYS A 36 40.39 -21.51 13.01
C LYS A 36 38.87 -21.24 13.01
N LYS A 37 38.17 -21.50 14.14
CA LYS A 37 36.72 -21.33 14.26
C LYS A 37 36.37 -20.36 15.38
N ILE A 38 35.45 -19.47 15.11
CA ILE A 38 34.86 -18.55 16.08
C ILE A 38 33.36 -18.77 16.08
N LYS A 39 32.76 -18.87 17.26
CA LYS A 39 31.32 -18.89 17.41
C LYS A 39 30.85 -17.45 17.63
N LEU A 40 29.89 -17.01 16.84
CA LEU A 40 29.22 -15.73 16.99
C LEU A 40 27.94 -15.94 17.80
N LYS A 41 27.75 -15.17 18.89
CA LYS A 41 26.57 -15.20 19.74
C LYS A 41 25.94 -13.81 19.71
N TYR A 42 24.70 -13.72 19.22
CA TYR A 42 23.90 -12.52 19.33
C TYR A 42 23.03 -12.59 20.58
N THR A 43 22.88 -11.44 21.25
CA THR A 43 21.92 -11.24 22.34
C THR A 43 20.98 -10.14 21.93
N VAL A 44 19.67 -10.44 21.89
CA VAL A 44 18.62 -9.50 21.49
C VAL A 44 17.87 -9.09 22.76
N ASN A 45 17.88 -7.79 23.03
CA ASN A 45 16.99 -7.17 24.02
C ASN A 45 15.91 -6.42 23.24
N MET A 46 14.68 -6.89 23.28
CA MET A 46 13.59 -6.31 22.50
C MET A 46 13.08 -4.98 23.06
N GLY A 47 13.24 -4.75 24.36
CA GLY A 47 12.65 -3.58 25.01
C GLY A 47 11.13 -3.65 25.07
N HIS A 48 10.49 -2.46 25.10
CA HIS A 48 9.02 -2.33 25.15
C HIS A 48 8.42 -2.40 23.74
N LEU A 49 7.27 -3.12 23.62
CA LEU A 49 6.48 -3.12 22.39
C LEU A 49 5.58 -1.89 22.39
N TRP A 50 5.79 -1.01 21.43
CA TRP A 50 4.96 0.17 21.21
C TRP A 50 3.65 -0.20 20.50
N THR A 51 2.57 0.45 20.88
CA THR A 51 1.23 0.25 20.29
C THR A 51 0.73 1.54 19.65
N ILE A 52 -0.24 1.41 18.75
CA ILE A 52 -0.94 2.54 18.16
C ILE A 52 -1.92 3.09 19.21
N ASP A 53 -1.75 4.35 19.63
CA ASP A 53 -2.74 5.02 20.49
C ASP A 53 -3.98 5.39 19.69
N SER A 54 -3.76 6.05 18.55
CA SER A 54 -4.82 6.40 17.61
C SER A 54 -4.28 6.51 16.19
N LEU A 55 -5.14 6.18 15.21
CA LEU A 55 -4.86 6.42 13.79
C LEU A 55 -5.79 7.52 13.27
N GLN A 56 -5.20 8.61 12.80
CA GLN A 56 -5.87 9.77 12.24
C GLN A 56 -5.58 9.88 10.75
N TYR A 57 -6.53 10.42 9.98
CA TYR A 57 -6.36 10.75 8.56
C TYR A 57 -6.46 12.27 8.43
N VAL A 58 -5.45 12.91 7.85
CA VAL A 58 -5.27 14.35 7.92
C VAL A 58 -5.09 14.93 6.52
N ASP A 59 -5.63 16.12 6.31
CA ASP A 59 -5.52 16.94 5.09
C ASP A 59 -6.15 16.32 3.82
N PHE A 60 -7.00 15.31 3.97
CA PHE A 60 -7.75 14.77 2.84
C PHE A 60 -8.94 15.68 2.48
N PRO A 61 -9.26 15.83 1.18
CA PRO A 61 -10.46 16.56 0.75
C PRO A 61 -11.74 15.97 1.37
N PRO A 62 -12.79 16.77 1.62
CA PRO A 62 -13.99 16.32 2.33
C PRO A 62 -14.64 15.06 1.76
N ASP A 63 -14.68 14.93 0.43
CA ASP A 63 -15.22 13.75 -0.25
C ASP A 63 -14.36 12.49 -0.02
N ALA A 64 -13.04 12.65 -0.01
CA ALA A 64 -12.10 11.56 0.24
C ALA A 64 -12.12 11.16 1.72
N ASP A 65 -12.17 12.14 2.63
CA ASP A 65 -12.31 11.91 4.07
C ASP A 65 -13.62 11.15 4.40
N SER A 66 -14.73 11.51 3.73
CA SER A 66 -15.99 10.79 3.87
C SER A 66 -15.88 9.31 3.47
N LEU A 67 -15.15 9.00 2.40
CA LEU A 67 -14.89 7.61 1.98
C LEU A 67 -14.05 6.85 3.02
N ILE A 68 -13.01 7.49 3.55
CA ILE A 68 -12.17 6.90 4.60
C ILE A 68 -13.02 6.57 5.83
N ARG A 69 -13.83 7.52 6.29
CA ARG A 69 -14.73 7.33 7.46
C ARG A 69 -15.73 6.21 7.25
N ALA A 70 -16.35 6.15 6.07
CA ALA A 70 -17.33 5.11 5.73
C ALA A 70 -16.71 3.70 5.75
N THR A 71 -15.42 3.57 5.43
CA THR A 71 -14.69 2.30 5.40
C THR A 71 -13.76 2.10 6.61
N ARG A 72 -13.87 2.92 7.65
CA ARG A 72 -13.05 2.81 8.86
C ARG A 72 -13.13 1.43 9.54
N PRO A 73 -14.26 0.72 9.57
CA PRO A 73 -14.33 -0.63 10.13
C PRO A 73 -13.41 -1.64 9.43
N ASP A 74 -13.10 -1.42 8.14
CA ASP A 74 -12.24 -2.28 7.32
C ASP A 74 -10.75 -1.90 7.41
N ALA A 75 -10.39 -0.93 8.25
CA ALA A 75 -9.01 -0.51 8.41
C ALA A 75 -8.12 -1.66 8.88
N ALA A 76 -6.94 -1.78 8.25
CA ALA A 76 -5.97 -2.79 8.62
C ALA A 76 -5.36 -2.56 10.01
N ILE A 77 -5.51 -1.34 10.54
CA ILE A 77 -4.99 -0.93 11.84
C ILE A 77 -6.13 -0.43 12.71
N LYS A 78 -6.12 -0.84 13.97
CA LYS A 78 -7.03 -0.39 15.00
C LYS A 78 -6.24 0.25 16.15
N ASP A 79 -6.94 1.10 16.90
CA ASP A 79 -6.36 1.70 18.12
C ASP A 79 -6.05 0.57 19.12
N GLY A 80 -4.84 0.58 19.68
CA GLY A 80 -4.32 -0.47 20.56
C GLY A 80 -3.52 -1.57 19.88
N ASP A 81 -3.55 -1.67 18.55
CA ASP A 81 -2.73 -2.65 17.82
C ASP A 81 -1.22 -2.40 18.01
N PRO A 82 -0.38 -3.43 17.94
CA PRO A 82 1.05 -3.25 17.90
C PRO A 82 1.49 -2.33 16.75
N PHE A 83 2.45 -1.45 17.01
CA PHE A 83 3.04 -0.64 15.95
C PHE A 83 3.82 -1.54 14.99
N ASP A 84 3.36 -1.67 13.76
CA ASP A 84 4.02 -2.44 12.71
C ASP A 84 3.99 -1.69 11.39
N VAL A 85 5.16 -1.40 10.86
CA VAL A 85 5.29 -0.68 9.58
C VAL A 85 4.64 -1.43 8.42
N ALA A 86 4.64 -2.78 8.45
CA ALA A 86 3.98 -3.56 7.41
C ALA A 86 2.45 -3.40 7.44
N THR A 87 1.86 -3.33 8.63
CA THR A 87 0.42 -3.10 8.79
C THR A 87 0.04 -1.66 8.40
N LEU A 88 0.90 -0.67 8.74
CA LEU A 88 0.75 0.72 8.27
C LEU A 88 0.76 0.79 6.74
N GLU A 89 1.67 0.06 6.09
CA GLU A 89 1.74 0.01 4.63
C GLU A 89 0.52 -0.67 4.01
N GLN A 90 -0.01 -1.72 4.63
CA GLN A 90 -1.27 -2.35 4.19
C GLN A 90 -2.44 -1.37 4.25
N GLU A 91 -2.55 -0.59 5.30
CA GLU A 91 -3.59 0.44 5.41
C GLU A 91 -3.44 1.53 4.35
N ARG A 92 -2.22 2.01 4.11
CA ARG A 92 -1.95 2.98 3.04
C ARG A 92 -2.34 2.42 1.66
N GLN A 93 -2.04 1.16 1.40
CA GLN A 93 -2.44 0.48 0.17
C GLN A 93 -3.96 0.30 0.07
N ARG A 94 -4.64 0.00 1.19
CA ARG A 94 -6.10 -0.07 1.25
C ARG A 94 -6.74 1.27 0.85
N ILE A 95 -6.26 2.38 1.42
CA ILE A 95 -6.74 3.73 1.08
C ILE A 95 -6.48 4.04 -0.40
N THR A 96 -5.30 3.69 -0.92
CA THR A 96 -4.99 3.86 -2.35
C THR A 96 -5.98 3.12 -3.24
N THR A 97 -6.28 1.88 -2.91
CA THR A 97 -7.24 1.04 -3.63
C THR A 97 -8.66 1.61 -3.53
N LEU A 98 -9.08 2.02 -2.33
CA LEU A 98 -10.37 2.67 -2.09
C LEU A 98 -10.55 3.91 -2.97
N PHE A 99 -9.55 4.77 -3.00
CA PHE A 99 -9.62 6.00 -3.78
C PHE A 99 -9.65 5.73 -5.29
N ARG A 100 -8.80 4.85 -5.79
CA ARG A 100 -8.80 4.47 -7.21
C ARG A 100 -10.14 3.88 -7.64
N ASN A 101 -10.72 3.01 -6.84
CA ASN A 101 -12.04 2.43 -7.10
C ASN A 101 -13.18 3.46 -6.99
N SER A 102 -12.95 4.56 -6.28
CA SER A 102 -13.90 5.67 -6.12
C SER A 102 -13.71 6.80 -7.14
N GLY A 103 -12.84 6.59 -8.12
CA GLY A 103 -12.63 7.52 -9.23
C GLY A 103 -11.41 8.44 -9.11
N TYR A 104 -10.64 8.38 -8.03
CA TYR A 104 -9.38 9.14 -7.91
C TYR A 104 -8.26 8.40 -8.67
N TYR A 105 -8.36 8.36 -9.97
CA TYR A 105 -7.52 7.54 -10.85
C TYR A 105 -6.02 7.79 -10.72
N TYR A 106 -5.62 9.04 -10.53
CA TYR A 106 -4.21 9.45 -10.44
C TYR A 106 -3.63 9.37 -9.04
N TYR A 107 -4.46 9.13 -8.01
CA TYR A 107 -3.95 8.97 -6.64
C TYR A 107 -2.97 7.81 -6.51
N LYS A 108 -1.84 8.06 -5.85
CA LYS A 108 -0.73 7.11 -5.68
C LYS A 108 -0.50 6.81 -4.21
N ASN A 109 0.10 5.66 -3.94
CA ASN A 109 0.44 5.25 -2.58
C ASN A 109 1.34 6.26 -1.84
N ASN A 110 2.24 6.95 -2.58
CA ASN A 110 3.18 7.91 -2.01
C ASN A 110 2.58 9.33 -1.86
N ASP A 111 1.33 9.55 -2.25
CA ASP A 111 0.66 10.85 -2.07
C ASP A 111 0.28 11.11 -0.61
N ALA A 112 0.30 10.08 0.24
CA ALA A 112 0.17 10.22 1.68
C ALA A 112 1.30 9.49 2.42
N SER A 113 1.70 10.03 3.55
CA SER A 113 2.76 9.47 4.40
C SER A 113 2.32 9.38 5.85
N TYR A 114 2.96 8.47 6.59
CA TYR A 114 2.72 8.35 8.03
C TYR A 114 3.64 9.28 8.82
N LEU A 115 3.03 9.96 9.78
CA LEU A 115 3.71 10.64 10.87
C LEU A 115 3.31 9.95 12.17
N ALA A 116 4.28 9.52 12.96
CA ALA A 116 4.08 8.91 14.26
C ALA A 116 4.68 9.79 15.34
N ASP A 117 3.83 10.24 16.27
CA ASP A 117 4.27 10.98 17.46
C ASP A 117 4.33 10.02 18.64
N THR A 118 5.52 9.83 19.17
CA THR A 118 5.84 8.95 20.29
C THR A 118 6.05 9.70 21.60
N THR A 119 5.89 11.02 21.60
CA THR A 119 6.17 11.89 22.76
C THR A 119 4.95 12.12 23.65
N ILE A 120 3.73 11.94 23.11
CA ILE A 120 2.48 12.28 23.80
C ILE A 120 2.17 11.26 24.90
N VAL A 121 2.23 9.96 24.59
CA VAL A 121 1.92 8.87 25.52
C VAL A 121 3.08 7.88 25.52
N HIS A 122 3.63 7.62 26.70
CA HIS A 122 4.75 6.67 26.81
C HIS A 122 4.34 5.25 26.36
N GLY A 123 5.15 4.65 25.53
CA GLY A 123 4.90 3.30 24.99
C GLY A 123 3.81 3.23 23.91
N LYS A 124 3.25 4.38 23.49
CA LYS A 124 2.24 4.45 22.44
C LYS A 124 2.59 5.50 21.39
N ALA A 125 2.11 5.27 20.17
CA ALA A 125 2.31 6.18 19.04
C ALA A 125 0.97 6.75 18.55
N VAL A 126 0.83 8.07 18.55
CA VAL A 126 -0.25 8.75 17.83
C VAL A 126 0.16 8.79 16.36
N THR A 127 -0.55 8.05 15.54
CA THR A 127 -0.18 7.87 14.13
C THR A 127 -1.14 8.64 13.23
N ARG A 128 -0.61 9.38 12.27
CA ARG A 128 -1.37 10.16 11.30
C ARG A 128 -0.98 9.73 9.89
N LEU A 129 -1.96 9.36 9.09
CA LEU A 129 -1.80 9.27 7.64
C LEU A 129 -2.14 10.63 7.06
N GLN A 130 -1.16 11.36 6.59
CA GLN A 130 -1.30 12.73 6.10
C GLN A 130 -1.08 12.78 4.61
N LEU A 131 -2.00 13.47 3.91
CA LEU A 131 -1.83 13.80 2.50
C LEU A 131 -0.67 14.78 2.36
N ALA A 132 0.21 14.57 1.38
CA ALA A 132 1.35 15.45 1.15
C ALA A 132 0.90 16.76 0.49
N ASP A 133 1.45 17.89 0.95
CA ASP A 133 1.17 19.23 0.40
C ASP A 133 1.54 19.37 -1.09
N SER A 134 2.44 18.49 -1.57
CA SER A 134 2.90 18.46 -2.95
C SER A 134 1.91 17.78 -3.92
N VAL A 135 0.83 17.18 -3.43
CA VAL A 135 -0.13 16.48 -4.28
C VAL A 135 -0.92 17.49 -5.11
N SER A 136 -0.90 17.29 -6.43
CA SER A 136 -1.60 18.18 -7.34
C SER A 136 -3.12 18.08 -7.14
N PRO A 137 -3.86 19.22 -7.14
CA PRO A 137 -5.33 19.18 -7.15
C PRO A 137 -5.91 18.35 -8.31
N ALA A 138 -5.16 18.20 -9.42
CA ALA A 138 -5.56 17.36 -10.55
C ALA A 138 -5.56 15.87 -10.18
N ASP A 139 -4.62 15.42 -9.33
CA ASP A 139 -4.52 14.03 -8.90
C ASP A 139 -5.65 13.66 -7.92
N LEU A 140 -6.24 14.66 -7.28
CA LEU A 140 -7.38 14.53 -6.38
C LEU A 140 -8.75 14.74 -7.07
N ARG A 141 -8.78 14.80 -8.40
CA ARG A 141 -10.04 14.84 -9.15
C ARG A 141 -10.59 13.44 -9.37
N LYS A 142 -11.92 13.31 -9.28
CA LYS A 142 -12.61 12.09 -9.66
C LYS A 142 -12.76 12.00 -11.18
N TRP A 143 -12.36 10.89 -11.72
CA TRP A 143 -12.48 10.55 -13.12
C TRP A 143 -13.55 9.49 -13.32
N ARG A 144 -14.22 9.54 -14.45
CA ARG A 144 -15.19 8.53 -14.88
C ARG A 144 -14.79 8.04 -16.26
N ILE A 145 -14.95 6.74 -16.47
CA ILE A 145 -14.79 6.16 -17.80
C ILE A 145 -15.94 6.70 -18.66
N GLY A 146 -15.61 7.35 -19.75
CA GLY A 146 -16.54 7.85 -20.75
C GLY A 146 -16.97 6.75 -21.71
N ASN A 147 -16.94 7.03 -23.02
CA ASN A 147 -17.22 6.03 -24.03
C ASN A 147 -16.06 5.05 -24.17
N ILE A 148 -16.39 3.77 -24.22
CA ILE A 148 -15.41 2.72 -24.49
C ILE A 148 -15.69 2.17 -25.89
N THR A 149 -14.70 2.31 -26.77
CA THR A 149 -14.75 1.76 -28.12
C THR A 149 -13.85 0.54 -28.23
N VAL A 150 -14.38 -0.58 -28.66
CA VAL A 150 -13.63 -1.81 -28.88
C VAL A 150 -13.57 -2.11 -30.36
N ASN A 151 -12.38 -2.07 -30.93
CA ASN A 151 -12.11 -2.40 -32.32
C ASN A 151 -11.65 -3.86 -32.43
N LEU A 152 -12.45 -4.70 -33.09
CA LEU A 152 -12.15 -6.11 -33.31
C LEU A 152 -11.56 -6.30 -34.70
N GLN A 153 -10.25 -6.27 -34.80
CA GLN A 153 -9.48 -6.38 -36.03
C GLN A 153 -8.74 -7.71 -36.08
N LYS A 154 -8.65 -8.33 -37.26
CA LYS A 154 -7.78 -9.47 -37.51
C LYS A 154 -6.37 -9.02 -37.83
N THR A 155 -6.25 -7.87 -38.50
CA THR A 155 -4.96 -7.22 -38.81
C THR A 155 -5.02 -5.75 -38.47
N PHE A 156 -3.89 -5.15 -38.15
CA PHE A 156 -3.81 -3.74 -37.71
C PHE A 156 -4.35 -2.74 -38.74
N MET A 157 -4.29 -3.06 -40.02
CA MET A 157 -4.73 -2.17 -41.13
C MET A 157 -6.14 -2.49 -41.64
N GLU A 158 -6.89 -3.36 -40.96
CA GLU A 158 -8.24 -3.70 -41.37
C GLU A 158 -9.21 -2.55 -41.07
N GLU A 159 -9.93 -2.09 -42.09
CA GLU A 159 -11.02 -1.12 -41.92
C GLU A 159 -12.26 -1.82 -41.35
N LEU A 160 -12.86 -1.27 -40.32
CA LEU A 160 -14.02 -1.81 -39.64
C LEU A 160 -15.31 -1.13 -40.15
N HIS A 161 -16.18 -1.90 -40.79
CA HIS A 161 -17.38 -1.36 -41.43
C HIS A 161 -18.66 -1.60 -40.62
N GLN A 162 -18.62 -2.41 -39.57
CA GLN A 162 -19.80 -2.68 -38.75
C GLN A 162 -19.62 -2.08 -37.35
N HIS A 163 -20.68 -1.43 -36.89
CA HIS A 163 -20.74 -0.80 -35.58
C HIS A 163 -21.94 -1.36 -34.80
N ARG A 164 -21.76 -1.66 -33.53
CA ARG A 164 -22.82 -2.08 -32.63
C ARG A 164 -22.61 -1.53 -31.24
N LYS A 165 -23.66 -0.92 -30.69
CA LYS A 165 -23.66 -0.50 -29.29
C LYS A 165 -24.22 -1.61 -28.40
N LYS A 166 -23.48 -2.05 -27.38
CA LYS A 166 -23.91 -3.09 -26.46
C LYS A 166 -23.44 -2.77 -25.04
N ARG A 167 -24.38 -2.67 -24.10
CA ARG A 167 -24.08 -2.44 -22.65
C ARG A 167 -23.13 -1.27 -22.37
N GLY A 168 -23.24 -0.17 -23.11
CA GLY A 168 -22.37 0.99 -22.94
C GLY A 168 -21.05 0.96 -23.72
N PHE A 169 -20.78 -0.12 -24.45
CA PHE A 169 -19.62 -0.24 -25.33
C PHE A 169 -20.01 0.01 -26.78
N ASP A 170 -19.15 0.71 -27.49
CA ASP A 170 -19.17 0.83 -28.94
C ASP A 170 -18.26 -0.23 -29.55
N LEU A 171 -18.84 -1.17 -30.30
CA LEU A 171 -18.12 -2.27 -30.90
C LEU A 171 -18.00 -2.06 -32.41
N ASN A 172 -16.77 -2.01 -32.93
CA ASN A 172 -16.47 -1.96 -34.36
C ASN A 172 -15.88 -3.32 -34.79
N PHE A 173 -16.40 -3.88 -35.86
CA PHE A 173 -16.00 -5.22 -36.31
C PHE A 173 -16.33 -5.46 -37.79
N ASN A 174 -15.77 -6.49 -38.36
CA ASN A 174 -16.13 -7.02 -39.69
C ASN A 174 -16.62 -8.46 -39.58
N GLY A 175 -17.61 -8.81 -40.41
CA GLY A 175 -18.15 -10.16 -40.53
C GLY A 175 -19.59 -10.32 -40.02
N ARG A 176 -20.22 -11.44 -40.39
CA ARG A 176 -21.63 -11.73 -40.07
C ARG A 176 -21.87 -12.12 -38.62
N HIS A 177 -20.83 -12.50 -37.90
CA HIS A 177 -20.91 -12.92 -36.51
C HIS A 177 -19.94 -12.13 -35.68
N SER A 178 -20.43 -11.41 -34.68
CA SER A 178 -19.55 -10.84 -33.63
C SER A 178 -18.81 -12.02 -32.95
N PRO A 179 -17.47 -12.00 -32.89
CA PRO A 179 -16.72 -13.02 -32.17
C PRO A 179 -17.04 -13.04 -30.68
N LEU A 180 -17.76 -12.04 -30.20
CA LEU A 180 -18.19 -11.90 -28.81
C LEU A 180 -19.56 -12.57 -28.64
N ARG A 181 -19.60 -13.88 -28.61
CA ARG A 181 -20.72 -14.62 -28.04
C ARG A 181 -20.62 -14.57 -26.52
N GLY A 182 -21.48 -13.73 -25.90
CA GLY A 182 -21.78 -13.85 -24.47
C GLY A 182 -20.78 -13.24 -23.50
N ARG A 183 -21.23 -13.00 -22.38
CA ARG A 183 -20.83 -12.72 -20.99
C ARG A 183 -19.36 -12.34 -20.64
N VAL A 184 -18.35 -12.63 -21.44
CA VAL A 184 -16.93 -12.60 -21.02
C VAL A 184 -16.35 -11.20 -20.88
N ILE A 185 -16.79 -10.23 -21.68
CA ILE A 185 -16.17 -8.88 -21.67
C ILE A 185 -16.74 -7.93 -20.62
N ALA A 186 -17.91 -8.22 -20.09
CA ALA A 186 -18.56 -7.30 -19.15
C ALA A 186 -18.21 -7.56 -17.66
N ASN A 187 -17.53 -8.65 -17.36
CA ASN A 187 -17.16 -9.03 -15.99
C ASN A 187 -15.70 -8.78 -15.65
N ASP A 188 -14.84 -8.50 -16.64
CA ASP A 188 -13.39 -8.35 -16.45
C ASP A 188 -12.87 -6.92 -16.71
N LEU A 189 -13.77 -5.93 -16.85
CA LEU A 189 -13.43 -4.52 -16.99
C LEU A 189 -13.99 -3.68 -15.85
#